data_fea3335c21696c67c6a08ea889b83ec9
#
_entry.id   fea3335c21696c67c6a08ea889b83ec9
#
_cell.length_a   1.000
_cell.length_b   1.000
_cell.length_c   1.000
_cell.angle_alpha   90.00
_cell.angle_beta   90.00
_cell.angle_gamma   90.00
#
_symmetry.space_group_name_H-M   'P 1'
#
loop_
_entity.id
_entity.type
_entity.pdbx_description
1 polymer ?
#
loop_
_entity_poly.entity_id
_entity_poly.type
_entity_poly.pdbx_seq_one_letter_code
_entity_poly.pdbx_strand_id
1 'polypeptide(L)'
;NLVYAYAWLLIAAEKITDQEYKSYRKDYEDRQENFNRDNPQCEYILEGKSFGHIFAVGYAKQLLKDLKKRLSIKQIRKSEALAEELKLNIQ
;
A
#
# COMPACT_ATOMS: atom_id res chain seq x y z
N ASN A 1 2.70 -15.60 12.06
CA ASN A 1 1.91 -16.46 11.18
C ASN A 1 1.65 -15.72 9.86
N LEU A 2 2.05 -16.34 8.75
CA LEU A 2 1.94 -15.74 7.41
C LEU A 2 0.48 -15.53 6.98
N VAL A 3 -0.44 -16.41 7.42
CA VAL A 3 -1.87 -16.27 7.11
C VAL A 3 -2.44 -14.99 7.72
N TYR A 4 -2.12 -14.71 8.98
CA TYR A 4 -2.53 -13.47 9.63
C TYR A 4 -1.89 -12.24 8.99
N ALA A 5 -0.60 -12.31 8.69
CA ALA A 5 0.11 -11.22 8.04
C ALA A 5 -0.52 -10.87 6.69
N TYR A 6 -0.81 -11.87 5.88
CA TYR A 6 -1.47 -11.67 4.58
C TYR A 6 -2.86 -11.07 4.74
N ALA A 7 -3.65 -11.56 5.72
CA ALA A 7 -4.99 -11.02 6.00
C ALA A 7 -4.96 -9.53 6.36
N TRP A 8 -4.05 -9.12 7.25
CA TRP A 8 -3.89 -7.70 7.61
C TRP A 8 -3.43 -6.84 6.44
N LEU A 9 -2.54 -7.37 5.59
CA LEU A 9 -2.10 -6.66 4.39
C LEU A 9 -3.23 -6.49 3.39
N LEU A 10 -4.13 -7.47 3.25
CA LEU A 10 -5.32 -7.35 2.42
C LEU A 10 -6.20 -6.19 2.89
N ILE A 11 -6.41 -6.07 4.19
CA ILE A 11 -7.20 -4.98 4.77
C ILE A 11 -6.53 -3.64 4.51
N ALA A 12 -5.22 -3.55 4.73
CA ALA A 12 -4.48 -2.32 4.52
C ALA A 12 -4.50 -1.88 3.05
N ALA A 13 -4.36 -2.83 2.13
CA ALA A 13 -4.35 -2.54 0.70
C ALA A 13 -5.72 -2.12 0.14
N GLU A 14 -6.82 -2.51 0.79
CA GLU A 14 -8.17 -2.12 0.37
C GLU A 14 -8.53 -0.66 0.64
N LYS A 15 -7.80 0.00 1.52
CA LYS A 15 -8.09 1.39 1.90
C LYS A 15 -7.99 2.37 0.73
N ILE A 16 -7.33 1.94 -0.33
CA ILE A 16 -7.18 2.77 -1.52
C ILE A 16 -7.21 1.88 -2.76
N THR A 17 -7.93 2.29 -3.78
CA THR A 17 -7.98 1.55 -5.04
C THR A 17 -6.66 1.67 -5.79
N ASP A 18 -6.39 0.75 -6.72
CA ASP A 18 -5.22 0.82 -7.57
C ASP A 18 -5.18 2.10 -8.40
N GLN A 19 -6.36 2.56 -8.87
CA GLN A 19 -6.47 3.79 -9.63
C GLN A 19 -6.14 5.00 -8.77
N GLU A 20 -6.65 5.06 -7.55
CA GLU A 20 -6.33 6.14 -6.61
C GLU A 20 -4.85 6.14 -6.28
N TYR A 21 -4.26 4.97 -6.04
CA TYR A 21 -2.84 4.85 -5.76
C TYR A 21 -1.99 5.38 -6.91
N LYS A 22 -2.32 5.01 -8.16
CA LYS A 22 -1.62 5.50 -9.35
C LYS A 22 -1.74 7.01 -9.49
N SER A 23 -2.93 7.56 -9.21
CA SER A 23 -3.18 9.00 -9.28
C SER A 23 -2.35 9.76 -8.25
N TYR A 24 -2.32 9.29 -7.00
CA TYR A 24 -1.51 9.93 -5.96
C TYR A 24 -0.02 9.83 -6.26
N ARG A 25 0.42 8.71 -6.78
CA ARG A 25 1.82 8.51 -7.14
C ARG A 25 2.24 9.44 -8.27
N LYS A 26 1.39 9.59 -9.28
CA LYS A 26 1.66 10.52 -10.39
C LYS A 26 1.73 11.95 -9.90
N ASP A 27 0.79 12.37 -9.07
CA ASP A 27 0.78 13.71 -8.49
C ASP A 27 2.07 13.97 -7.66
N TYR A 28 2.50 13.00 -6.89
CA TYR A 28 3.76 13.07 -6.15
C TYR A 28 4.95 13.22 -7.08
N GLU A 29 5.03 12.40 -8.11
CA GLU A 29 6.13 12.45 -9.09
C GLU A 29 6.18 13.79 -9.81
N ASP A 30 5.01 14.32 -10.21
CA ASP A 30 4.90 15.61 -10.87
C ASP A 30 5.37 16.74 -9.96
N ARG A 31 4.98 16.71 -8.70
CA ARG A 31 5.40 17.72 -7.71
C ARG A 31 6.89 17.66 -7.46
N GLN A 32 7.44 16.46 -7.35
CA GLN A 32 8.86 16.26 -7.16
C GLN A 32 9.67 16.78 -8.35
N GLU A 33 9.22 16.47 -9.56
CA GLU A 33 9.86 16.94 -10.79
C GLU A 33 9.85 18.45 -10.88
N ASN A 34 8.69 19.10 -10.63
CA ASN A 34 8.55 20.54 -10.65
C ASN A 34 9.44 21.21 -9.60
N PHE A 35 9.47 20.68 -8.39
CA PHE A 35 10.31 21.20 -7.33
C PHE A 35 11.80 21.09 -7.69
N ASN A 36 12.23 19.93 -8.17
CA ASN A 36 13.63 19.70 -8.51
C ASN A 36 14.09 20.58 -9.68
N ARG A 37 13.20 20.85 -10.64
CA ARG A 37 13.50 21.75 -11.74
C ARG A 37 13.73 23.17 -11.26
N ASP A 38 12.91 23.65 -10.31
CA ASP A 38 13.00 24.99 -9.75
C ASP A 38 14.09 25.12 -8.68
N ASN A 39 14.49 23.99 -8.07
CA ASN A 39 15.44 23.94 -6.96
C ASN A 39 16.46 22.81 -7.18
N PRO A 40 17.34 22.91 -8.19
CA PRO A 40 18.20 21.79 -8.57
C PRO A 40 19.21 21.37 -7.52
N GLN A 41 19.44 22.19 -6.50
CA GLN A 41 20.38 21.89 -5.42
C GLN A 41 19.68 21.37 -4.15
N CYS A 42 18.37 21.27 -4.15
CA CYS A 42 17.59 20.82 -3.01
C CYS A 42 16.98 19.46 -3.30
N GLU A 43 16.98 18.61 -2.29
CA GLU A 43 16.25 17.35 -2.37
C GLU A 43 14.79 17.60 -1.96
N TYR A 44 13.85 17.15 -2.79
CA TYR A 44 12.43 17.29 -2.48
C TYR A 44 12.03 16.29 -1.41
N ILE A 45 11.56 16.81 -0.29
CA ILE A 45 11.00 15.98 0.77
C ILE A 45 9.51 16.25 0.80
N LEU A 46 8.71 15.25 0.46
CA LEU A 46 7.27 15.36 0.57
C LEU A 46 6.87 15.17 2.02
N GLU A 47 6.53 16.27 2.66
CA GLU A 47 6.01 16.23 4.02
C GLU A 47 4.49 16.19 3.99
N GLY A 48 3.90 15.36 4.83
CA GLY A 48 2.48 15.31 5.03
C GLY A 48 1.89 13.91 5.10
N LYS A 49 0.66 13.85 5.60
CA LYS A 49 -0.07 12.60 5.83
C LYS A 49 -0.33 11.82 4.54
N SER A 50 -0.54 12.51 3.42
CA SER A 50 -0.83 11.88 2.14
C SER A 50 0.36 11.06 1.62
N PHE A 51 1.57 11.55 1.83
CA PHE A 51 2.78 10.85 1.39
C PHE A 51 2.98 9.54 2.18
N GLY A 52 2.91 9.61 3.50
CA GLY A 52 3.03 8.42 4.33
C GLY A 52 1.97 7.38 4.01
N HIS A 53 0.75 7.81 3.71
CA HIS A 53 -0.35 6.93 3.32
C HIS A 53 -0.04 6.23 1.99
N ILE A 54 0.44 6.95 0.99
CA ILE A 54 0.80 6.38 -0.32
C ILE A 54 1.90 5.34 -0.16
N PHE A 55 2.94 5.63 0.62
CA PHE A 55 4.02 4.69 0.87
C PHE A 55 3.55 3.45 1.61
N ALA A 56 2.72 3.62 2.63
CA ALA A 56 2.21 2.51 3.41
C ALA A 56 1.38 1.55 2.55
N VAL A 57 0.48 2.10 1.72
CA VAL A 57 -0.34 1.29 0.81
C VAL A 57 0.52 0.62 -0.26
N GLY A 58 1.48 1.34 -0.85
CA GLY A 58 2.39 0.78 -1.84
C GLY A 58 3.24 -0.34 -1.29
N TYR A 59 3.73 -0.18 -0.07
CA TYR A 59 4.49 -1.20 0.62
C TYR A 59 3.64 -2.44 0.93
N ALA A 60 2.40 -2.22 1.40
CA ALA A 60 1.47 -3.32 1.65
C ALA A 60 1.17 -4.12 0.37
N LYS A 61 0.95 -3.44 -0.75
CA LYS A 61 0.72 -4.10 -2.04
C LYS A 61 1.93 -4.92 -2.50
N GLN A 62 3.14 -4.41 -2.30
CA GLN A 62 4.36 -5.13 -2.64
C GLN A 62 4.53 -6.38 -1.77
N LEU A 63 4.29 -6.25 -0.47
CA LEU A 63 4.34 -7.37 0.46
C LEU A 63 3.31 -8.45 0.13
N LEU A 64 2.10 -8.05 -0.30
CA LEU A 64 1.08 -9.00 -0.75
C LEU A 64 1.58 -9.84 -1.92
N LYS A 65 2.21 -9.22 -2.91
CA LYS A 65 2.78 -9.94 -4.05
C LYS A 65 3.85 -10.94 -3.60
N ASP A 66 4.72 -10.52 -2.70
CA ASP A 66 5.82 -11.36 -2.22
C ASP A 66 5.30 -12.55 -1.40
N LEU A 67 4.33 -12.30 -0.51
CA LEU A 67 3.73 -13.35 0.31
C LEU A 67 2.90 -14.33 -0.52
N LYS A 68 2.20 -13.82 -1.54
CA LYS A 68 1.39 -14.67 -2.42
C LYS A 68 2.23 -15.78 -3.06
N LYS A 69 3.49 -15.50 -3.36
CA LYS A 69 4.41 -16.48 -3.92
C LYS A 69 4.81 -17.58 -2.92
N ARG A 70 4.72 -17.27 -1.63
CA ARG A 70 5.12 -18.17 -0.55
C ARG A 70 3.98 -18.97 0.05
N LEU A 71 2.74 -18.55 -0.17
CA LEU A 71 1.56 -19.19 0.40
C LEU A 71 0.93 -20.16 -0.60
N SER A 72 0.39 -21.26 -0.08
CA SER A 72 -0.43 -22.18 -0.87
C SER A 72 -1.78 -21.52 -1.17
N ILE A 73 -2.49 -22.04 -2.19
CA ILE A 73 -3.85 -21.60 -2.53
C ILE A 73 -4.77 -21.71 -1.33
N LYS A 74 -4.65 -22.81 -0.57
CA LYS A 74 -5.43 -23.04 0.64
C LYS A 74 -5.18 -21.99 1.70
N GLN A 75 -3.92 -21.60 1.90
CA GLN A 75 -3.54 -20.55 2.84
C GLN A 75 -4.05 -19.18 2.41
N ILE A 76 -3.98 -18.88 1.11
CA ILE A 76 -4.49 -17.62 0.56
C ILE A 76 -5.99 -17.49 0.80
N ARG A 77 -6.76 -18.56 0.51
CA ARG A 77 -8.20 -18.57 0.76
C ARG A 77 -8.54 -18.41 2.24
N LYS A 78 -7.77 -19.06 3.11
CA LYS A 78 -7.92 -18.92 4.55
C LYS A 78 -7.65 -17.48 5.00
N SER A 79 -6.64 -16.85 4.44
CA SER A 79 -6.31 -15.44 4.72
C SER A 79 -7.42 -14.50 4.27
N GLU A 80 -7.99 -14.74 3.09
CA GLU A 80 -9.09 -13.92 2.58
C GLU A 80 -10.32 -14.00 3.48
N ALA A 81 -10.68 -15.21 3.92
CA ALA A 81 -11.77 -15.41 4.87
C ALA A 81 -11.50 -14.73 6.22
N LEU A 82 -10.26 -14.85 6.71
CA LEU A 82 -9.84 -14.20 7.95
C LEU A 82 -9.89 -12.68 7.83
N ALA A 83 -9.50 -12.11 6.67
CA ALA A 83 -9.58 -10.68 6.43
C ALA A 83 -11.01 -10.16 6.54
N GLU A 84 -11.97 -10.87 5.97
CA GLU A 84 -13.40 -10.51 6.08
C GLU A 84 -13.87 -10.54 7.53
N GLU A 85 -13.47 -11.56 8.28
CA GLU A 85 -13.80 -11.67 9.70
C GLU A 85 -13.20 -10.54 10.52
N LEU A 86 -11.92 -10.21 10.28
CA LEU A 86 -11.23 -9.13 10.98
C LEU A 86 -11.86 -7.75 10.70
N LYS A 87 -12.32 -7.52 9.48
CA LYS A 87 -13.00 -6.27 9.12
C LYS A 87 -14.27 -6.06 9.94
N LEU A 88 -15.03 -7.10 10.17
CA LEU A 88 -16.24 -7.02 10.98
C LEU A 88 -15.95 -6.61 12.42
N ASN A 89 -14.80 -6.96 12.95
CA ASN A 89 -14.39 -6.64 14.30
C ASN A 89 -13.79 -5.25 14.46
N ILE A 90 -13.40 -4.62 13.35
CA ILE A 90 -12.78 -3.29 13.37
C ILE A 90 -13.81 -2.16 13.25
N GLN A 91 -14.96 -2.47 12.71
CA GLN A 91 -16.03 -1.48 12.47
C GLN A 91 -16.69 -1.00 13.75
#